data_6243df9d3e3fd381e952135c9790a922
#
_entry.id   6243df9d3e3fd381e952135c9790a922
#
_cell.length_a   1.000
_cell.length_b   1.000
_cell.length_c   1.000
_cell.angle_alpha   90.00
_cell.angle_beta   90.00
_cell.angle_gamma   90.00
#
_symmetry.space_group_name_H-M   'P 1'
#
loop_
_entity.id
_entity.type
_entity.pdbx_description
1 polymer ?
#
loop_
_entity_poly.entity_id
_entity_poly.type
_entity_poly.pdbx_seq_one_letter_code
_entity_poly.pdbx_strand_id
1 'polypeptide(L)'
;MSQITVIGTGYVGLVTGACFSDLGNNVICLDIDEKRISDLNHGIMPIFEPGLEEIVERSHKAGRLQFTVNYPEALRDAEFVFIAVGTPSGSDGEADMSYVEQAVIQIADNMDHPIIIVDKSTVPVGTGDWVADIIQKYRDGHMPKFQVVSNPEFLREGSAVADFMHPERIVLGSNDTEACDRVAELYAPLRAPMLVTDIRTAEMIKYASNAFLATKISFINEIANICESVGANVIDVARGMGLDNRIGSKFLNAGIGWGGSCFPKDVKALAHIAVEYGTQPQLLQAVIDINQTQRRRVVEKLNRMLNGLEGKEIGILGLAFKPDTDDMRESPAADIIRYLTNEKAIIRAYDPEAMEQAKKILPKEVILCDNPYQVVENADALLLATEWNEFKQLDFKKIHDLMREKNILDGRNLWDPERLSELGFTYVGVGLGKYI
;
A
#
# COMPACT_ATOMS: atom_id res chain seq x y z
N MET A 1 3.02 25.25 -18.69
CA MET A 1 1.72 24.91 -18.07
C MET A 1 1.05 23.94 -19.04
N SER A 2 1.07 22.67 -18.70
CA SER A 2 0.57 21.60 -19.57
C SER A 2 -0.86 21.23 -19.21
N GLN A 3 -1.58 20.65 -20.18
CA GLN A 3 -2.94 20.13 -20.01
C GLN A 3 -2.84 18.63 -19.73
N ILE A 4 -3.21 18.21 -18.55
CA ILE A 4 -3.07 16.82 -18.06
C ILE A 4 -4.44 16.27 -17.74
N THR A 5 -4.74 15.09 -18.24
CA THR A 5 -5.87 14.27 -17.78
C THR A 5 -5.36 13.11 -16.97
N VAL A 6 -5.97 12.85 -15.82
CA VAL A 6 -5.69 11.67 -14.98
C VAL A 6 -6.95 10.83 -14.91
N ILE A 7 -6.90 9.61 -15.44
CA ILE A 7 -8.02 8.66 -15.43
C ILE A 7 -7.89 7.74 -14.23
N GLY A 8 -8.90 7.76 -13.37
CA GLY A 8 -8.92 7.11 -12.06
C GLY A 8 -8.62 8.11 -10.94
N THR A 9 -9.54 8.23 -9.98
CA THR A 9 -9.39 9.07 -8.77
C THR A 9 -9.23 8.21 -7.51
N GLY A 10 -8.63 7.03 -7.68
CA GLY A 10 -8.11 6.24 -6.57
C GLY A 10 -6.88 6.90 -5.96
N TYR A 11 -6.21 6.18 -5.07
CA TYR A 11 -5.06 6.68 -4.32
C TYR A 11 -3.98 7.30 -5.22
N VAL A 12 -3.51 6.54 -6.22
CA VAL A 12 -2.45 6.98 -7.13
C VAL A 12 -2.88 8.14 -8.00
N GLY A 13 -4.08 8.05 -8.60
CA GLY A 13 -4.54 9.06 -9.55
C GLY A 13 -4.86 10.40 -8.89
N LEU A 14 -5.54 10.38 -7.74
CA LEU A 14 -5.88 11.62 -7.04
C LEU A 14 -4.63 12.35 -6.53
N VAL A 15 -3.67 11.64 -5.94
CA VAL A 15 -2.38 12.21 -5.52
C VAL A 15 -1.61 12.76 -6.73
N THR A 16 -1.54 11.99 -7.83
CA THR A 16 -0.86 12.42 -9.06
C THR A 16 -1.47 13.70 -9.62
N GLY A 17 -2.80 13.75 -9.75
CA GLY A 17 -3.51 14.90 -10.29
C GLY A 17 -3.36 16.14 -9.40
N ALA A 18 -3.55 15.97 -8.10
CA ALA A 18 -3.38 17.04 -7.11
C ALA A 18 -1.95 17.62 -7.14
N CYS A 19 -0.93 16.77 -7.10
CA CYS A 19 0.47 17.21 -7.10
C CYS A 19 0.87 17.88 -8.42
N PHE A 20 0.46 17.35 -9.60
CA PHE A 20 0.71 18.04 -10.87
C PHE A 20 0.02 19.39 -10.95
N SER A 21 -1.19 19.53 -10.42
CA SER A 21 -1.88 20.82 -10.37
C SER A 21 -1.19 21.82 -9.44
N ASP A 22 -0.59 21.34 -8.34
CA ASP A 22 0.21 22.14 -7.43
C ASP A 22 1.53 22.61 -8.05
N LEU A 23 2.11 21.79 -8.92
CA LEU A 23 3.27 22.18 -9.74
C LEU A 23 2.92 23.19 -10.86
N GLY A 24 1.66 23.62 -10.96
CA GLY A 24 1.22 24.68 -11.85
C GLY A 24 0.65 24.22 -13.20
N ASN A 25 0.33 22.94 -13.36
CA ASN A 25 -0.34 22.43 -14.55
C ASN A 25 -1.87 22.53 -14.43
N ASN A 26 -2.58 22.52 -15.56
CA ASN A 26 -4.03 22.34 -15.59
C ASN A 26 -4.34 20.85 -15.62
N VAL A 27 -5.08 20.36 -14.64
CA VAL A 27 -5.34 18.93 -14.48
C VAL A 27 -6.83 18.67 -14.41
N ILE A 28 -7.30 17.73 -15.19
CA ILE A 28 -8.64 17.15 -15.08
C ILE A 28 -8.50 15.71 -14.59
N CYS A 29 -9.04 15.44 -13.41
CA CYS A 29 -9.15 14.08 -12.90
C CYS A 29 -10.51 13.50 -13.29
N LEU A 30 -10.49 12.36 -13.97
CA LEU A 30 -11.66 11.66 -14.47
C LEU A 30 -11.84 10.35 -13.74
N ASP A 31 -13.08 10.02 -13.33
CA ASP A 31 -13.44 8.70 -12.81
C ASP A 31 -14.83 8.31 -13.30
N ILE A 32 -15.11 7.02 -13.39
CA ILE A 32 -16.44 6.50 -13.74
C ILE A 32 -17.41 6.51 -12.56
N ASP A 33 -16.92 6.66 -11.33
CA ASP A 33 -17.72 6.72 -10.10
C ASP A 33 -18.29 8.14 -9.92
N GLU A 34 -19.53 8.33 -10.35
CA GLU A 34 -20.27 9.61 -10.25
C GLU A 34 -20.32 10.13 -8.81
N LYS A 35 -20.48 9.24 -7.83
CA LYS A 35 -20.55 9.63 -6.43
C LYS A 35 -19.20 10.20 -5.97
N ARG A 36 -18.11 9.52 -6.27
CA ARG A 36 -16.76 9.97 -5.93
C ARG A 36 -16.42 11.32 -6.57
N ILE A 37 -16.77 11.50 -7.84
CA ILE A 37 -16.59 12.79 -8.52
C ILE A 37 -17.45 13.88 -7.90
N SER A 38 -18.72 13.57 -7.56
CA SER A 38 -19.57 14.51 -6.84
C SER A 38 -19.00 14.88 -5.48
N ASP A 39 -18.53 13.91 -4.70
CA ASP A 39 -17.92 14.13 -3.39
C ASP A 39 -16.69 15.04 -3.51
N LEU A 40 -15.78 14.76 -4.46
CA LEU A 40 -14.58 15.57 -4.72
C LEU A 40 -14.90 17.01 -5.12
N ASN A 41 -15.93 17.22 -5.96
CA ASN A 41 -16.38 18.56 -6.35
C ASN A 41 -17.00 19.35 -5.17
N HIS A 42 -17.42 18.66 -4.11
CA HIS A 42 -17.89 19.27 -2.86
C HIS A 42 -16.80 19.33 -1.77
N GLY A 43 -15.55 18.97 -2.09
CA GLY A 43 -14.44 19.00 -1.15
C GLY A 43 -14.41 17.83 -0.18
N ILE A 44 -15.17 16.75 -0.44
CA ILE A 44 -15.18 15.53 0.37
C ILE A 44 -14.11 14.58 -0.17
N MET A 45 -13.11 14.29 0.66
CA MET A 45 -12.00 13.42 0.26
C MET A 45 -12.37 11.95 0.36
N PRO A 46 -12.14 11.13 -0.69
CA PRO A 46 -12.46 9.70 -0.69
C PRO A 46 -11.41 8.83 -0.03
N ILE A 47 -10.26 9.39 0.32
CA ILE A 47 -9.12 8.69 0.92
C ILE A 47 -8.48 9.55 2.00
N PHE A 48 -7.90 8.90 3.00
CA PHE A 48 -7.06 9.58 3.99
C PHE A 48 -5.60 9.59 3.52
N GLU A 49 -5.04 10.79 3.30
CA GLU A 49 -3.62 11.00 2.97
C GLU A 49 -3.18 12.35 3.50
N PRO A 50 -2.16 12.41 4.37
CA PRO A 50 -1.67 13.66 4.94
C PRO A 50 -1.28 14.71 3.88
N GLY A 51 -1.85 15.91 3.98
CA GLY A 51 -1.55 17.06 3.10
C GLY A 51 -2.26 17.04 1.74
N LEU A 52 -3.03 16.00 1.41
CA LEU A 52 -3.73 15.90 0.13
C LEU A 52 -4.93 16.85 0.06
N GLU A 53 -5.73 16.93 1.11
CA GLU A 53 -6.93 17.76 1.16
C GLU A 53 -6.60 19.23 0.89
N GLU A 54 -5.57 19.76 1.54
CA GLU A 54 -5.13 21.15 1.36
C GLU A 54 -4.66 21.44 -0.07
N ILE A 55 -4.00 20.47 -0.71
CA ILE A 55 -3.57 20.62 -2.11
C ILE A 55 -4.78 20.63 -3.04
N VAL A 56 -5.70 19.69 -2.86
CA VAL A 56 -6.93 19.59 -3.65
C VAL A 56 -7.75 20.87 -3.52
N GLU A 57 -8.00 21.34 -2.29
CA GLU A 57 -8.79 22.54 -2.02
C GLU A 57 -8.20 23.77 -2.71
N ARG A 58 -6.88 24.05 -2.50
CA ARG A 58 -6.23 25.23 -3.09
C ARG A 58 -6.14 25.16 -4.61
N SER A 59 -5.90 23.98 -5.18
CA SER A 59 -5.77 23.80 -6.64
C SER A 59 -7.13 23.88 -7.34
N HIS A 60 -8.18 23.31 -6.72
CA HIS A 60 -9.55 23.40 -7.21
C HIS A 60 -10.06 24.84 -7.17
N LYS A 61 -9.87 25.57 -6.06
CA LYS A 61 -10.20 27.01 -5.96
C LYS A 61 -9.45 27.87 -6.95
N ALA A 62 -8.22 27.50 -7.31
CA ALA A 62 -7.43 28.19 -8.32
C ALA A 62 -7.82 27.83 -9.77
N GLY A 63 -8.77 26.92 -9.97
CA GLY A 63 -9.23 26.45 -11.28
C GLY A 63 -8.24 25.56 -12.04
N ARG A 64 -7.14 25.13 -11.39
CA ARG A 64 -6.14 24.26 -11.99
C ARG A 64 -6.42 22.75 -11.81
N LEU A 65 -7.29 22.39 -10.89
CA LEU A 65 -7.73 21.01 -10.68
C LEU A 65 -9.24 20.93 -10.86
N GLN A 66 -9.70 20.04 -11.72
CA GLN A 66 -11.12 19.81 -11.99
C GLN A 66 -11.42 18.31 -11.94
N PHE A 67 -12.68 17.97 -11.66
CA PHE A 67 -13.14 16.58 -11.56
C PHE A 67 -14.34 16.35 -12.45
N THR A 68 -14.32 15.30 -13.28
CA THR A 68 -15.40 14.99 -14.22
C THR A 68 -15.59 13.49 -14.41
N VAL A 69 -16.78 13.09 -14.88
CA VAL A 69 -17.05 11.73 -15.38
C VAL A 69 -17.04 11.67 -16.91
N ASN A 70 -16.81 12.81 -17.57
CA ASN A 70 -17.02 13.00 -19.02
C ASN A 70 -15.69 12.92 -19.78
N TYR A 71 -15.47 11.83 -20.52
CA TYR A 71 -14.26 11.63 -21.34
C TYR A 71 -14.07 12.71 -22.43
N PRO A 72 -15.08 13.08 -23.25
CA PRO A 72 -14.92 14.17 -24.21
C PRO A 72 -14.44 15.49 -23.60
N GLU A 73 -14.93 15.83 -22.42
CA GLU A 73 -14.50 17.02 -21.69
C GLU A 73 -13.05 16.92 -21.21
N ALA A 74 -12.70 15.80 -20.59
CA ALA A 74 -11.38 15.56 -20.03
C ALA A 74 -10.28 15.48 -21.09
N LEU A 75 -10.61 14.98 -22.29
CA LEU A 75 -9.62 14.77 -23.36
C LEU A 75 -9.52 15.95 -24.34
N ARG A 76 -10.43 16.92 -24.31
CA ARG A 76 -10.53 17.99 -25.32
C ARG A 76 -9.23 18.72 -25.63
N ASP A 77 -8.46 19.05 -24.59
CA ASP A 77 -7.21 19.81 -24.72
C ASP A 77 -6.01 19.07 -24.12
N ALA A 78 -6.16 17.75 -23.82
CA ALA A 78 -5.19 16.97 -23.09
C ALA A 78 -3.92 16.74 -23.92
N GLU A 79 -2.78 17.19 -23.44
CA GLU A 79 -1.46 16.84 -23.99
C GLU A 79 -0.97 15.49 -23.43
N PHE A 80 -1.29 15.22 -22.17
CA PHE A 80 -0.91 14.01 -21.44
C PHE A 80 -2.13 13.37 -20.81
N VAL A 81 -2.26 12.07 -20.97
CA VAL A 81 -3.34 11.27 -20.34
C VAL A 81 -2.72 10.19 -19.48
N PHE A 82 -2.78 10.36 -18.17
CA PHE A 82 -2.29 9.39 -17.20
C PHE A 82 -3.37 8.37 -16.88
N ILE A 83 -3.07 7.09 -17.09
CA ILE A 83 -3.91 5.97 -16.67
C ILE A 83 -3.49 5.56 -15.27
N ALA A 84 -4.35 5.81 -14.28
CA ALA A 84 -4.11 5.55 -12.85
C ALA A 84 -5.27 4.75 -12.23
N VAL A 85 -5.81 3.80 -13.00
CA VAL A 85 -6.90 2.93 -12.58
C VAL A 85 -6.41 1.72 -11.80
N GLY A 86 -7.30 1.10 -11.02
CA GLY A 86 -6.97 -0.09 -10.25
C GLY A 86 -6.68 -1.31 -11.14
N THR A 87 -5.74 -2.15 -10.68
CA THR A 87 -5.42 -3.46 -11.27
C THR A 87 -5.50 -4.52 -10.18
N PRO A 88 -6.72 -4.89 -9.70
CA PRO A 88 -6.87 -5.87 -8.63
C PRO A 88 -6.37 -7.24 -9.07
N SER A 89 -5.99 -8.10 -8.10
CA SER A 89 -5.59 -9.47 -8.41
C SER A 89 -6.81 -10.36 -8.61
N GLY A 90 -6.79 -11.16 -9.65
CA GLY A 90 -7.67 -12.32 -9.80
C GLY A 90 -7.36 -13.43 -8.78
N SER A 91 -8.17 -14.49 -8.79
CA SER A 91 -8.05 -15.63 -7.85
C SER A 91 -6.75 -16.43 -8.04
N ASP A 92 -6.17 -16.39 -9.22
CA ASP A 92 -4.94 -17.08 -9.64
C ASP A 92 -3.68 -16.22 -9.49
N GLY A 93 -3.84 -14.94 -9.08
CA GLY A 93 -2.76 -13.97 -8.95
C GLY A 93 -2.52 -13.13 -10.21
N GLU A 94 -3.23 -13.38 -11.31
CA GLU A 94 -3.21 -12.51 -12.49
C GLU A 94 -3.76 -11.12 -12.16
N ALA A 95 -3.23 -10.08 -12.81
CA ALA A 95 -3.77 -8.73 -12.67
C ALA A 95 -5.02 -8.56 -13.56
N ASP A 96 -6.13 -8.12 -12.98
CA ASP A 96 -7.33 -7.77 -13.75
C ASP A 96 -7.10 -6.44 -14.50
N MET A 97 -6.96 -6.55 -15.80
CA MET A 97 -6.68 -5.43 -16.71
C MET A 97 -7.94 -4.78 -17.28
N SER A 98 -9.13 -5.21 -16.91
CA SER A 98 -10.40 -4.75 -17.48
C SER A 98 -10.61 -3.23 -17.36
N TYR A 99 -10.19 -2.64 -16.24
CA TYR A 99 -10.28 -1.18 -16.06
C TYR A 99 -9.31 -0.41 -16.95
N VAL A 100 -8.11 -0.96 -17.16
CA VAL A 100 -7.11 -0.36 -18.09
C VAL A 100 -7.64 -0.44 -19.51
N GLU A 101 -8.16 -1.62 -19.92
CA GLU A 101 -8.74 -1.83 -21.24
C GLU A 101 -9.88 -0.82 -21.53
N GLN A 102 -10.82 -0.69 -20.59
CA GLN A 102 -11.93 0.26 -20.73
C GLN A 102 -11.43 1.70 -20.84
N ALA A 103 -10.46 2.11 -20.02
CA ALA A 103 -9.88 3.44 -20.10
C ALA A 103 -9.22 3.70 -21.47
N VAL A 104 -8.46 2.73 -21.98
CA VAL A 104 -7.77 2.81 -23.28
C VAL A 104 -8.77 2.90 -24.43
N ILE A 105 -9.85 2.11 -24.39
CA ILE A 105 -10.93 2.16 -25.38
C ILE A 105 -11.57 3.56 -25.38
N GLN A 106 -11.89 4.10 -24.20
CA GLN A 106 -12.49 5.43 -24.08
C GLN A 106 -11.52 6.55 -24.55
N ILE A 107 -10.22 6.41 -24.32
CA ILE A 107 -9.21 7.31 -24.89
C ILE A 107 -9.25 7.23 -26.41
N ALA A 108 -9.22 6.03 -26.99
CA ALA A 108 -9.26 5.83 -28.42
C ALA A 108 -10.51 6.42 -29.06
N ASP A 109 -11.68 6.27 -28.44
CA ASP A 109 -12.96 6.78 -28.96
C ASP A 109 -13.07 8.31 -28.95
N ASN A 110 -12.40 8.97 -27.99
CA ASN A 110 -12.60 10.39 -27.74
C ASN A 110 -11.40 11.28 -28.09
N MET A 111 -10.23 10.72 -28.40
CA MET A 111 -9.08 11.55 -28.82
C MET A 111 -9.22 12.03 -30.26
N ASP A 112 -9.02 13.33 -30.51
CA ASP A 112 -9.10 13.98 -31.80
C ASP A 112 -7.81 14.75 -32.22
N HIS A 113 -6.80 14.76 -31.36
CA HIS A 113 -5.50 15.39 -31.52
C HIS A 113 -4.36 14.52 -30.94
N PRO A 114 -3.09 14.86 -31.20
CA PRO A 114 -1.96 14.09 -30.67
C PRO A 114 -1.89 14.11 -29.14
N ILE A 115 -1.76 12.93 -28.52
CA ILE A 115 -1.73 12.74 -27.06
C ILE A 115 -0.57 11.82 -26.67
N ILE A 116 0.07 12.08 -25.53
CA ILE A 116 0.95 11.13 -24.86
C ILE A 116 0.16 10.41 -23.78
N ILE A 117 0.03 9.10 -23.93
CA ILE A 117 -0.63 8.22 -22.95
C ILE A 117 0.43 7.74 -21.98
N VAL A 118 0.21 8.00 -20.70
CA VAL A 118 1.17 7.64 -19.65
C VAL A 118 0.54 6.58 -18.75
N ASP A 119 1.04 5.36 -18.81
CA ASP A 119 0.61 4.31 -17.92
C ASP A 119 1.30 4.45 -16.56
N LYS A 120 0.51 4.84 -15.56
CA LYS A 120 0.96 5.01 -14.18
C LYS A 120 0.49 3.89 -13.27
N SER A 121 -0.51 3.13 -13.66
CA SER A 121 -0.97 1.93 -12.96
C SER A 121 0.16 0.89 -12.87
N THR A 122 0.15 0.07 -11.82
CA THR A 122 1.03 -1.09 -11.78
C THR A 122 0.43 -2.21 -12.62
N VAL A 123 1.05 -2.48 -13.77
CA VAL A 123 0.53 -3.34 -14.83
C VAL A 123 1.53 -4.45 -15.21
N PRO A 124 1.07 -5.60 -15.73
CA PRO A 124 1.93 -6.65 -16.26
C PRO A 124 2.93 -6.14 -17.30
N VAL A 125 4.10 -6.79 -17.36
CA VAL A 125 5.12 -6.45 -18.35
C VAL A 125 4.61 -6.71 -19.76
N GLY A 126 4.70 -5.68 -20.63
CA GLY A 126 4.17 -5.70 -21.98
C GLY A 126 2.84 -4.95 -22.14
N THR A 127 2.30 -4.38 -21.06
CA THR A 127 1.04 -3.62 -21.10
C THR A 127 1.14 -2.38 -22.00
N GLY A 128 2.25 -1.67 -22.00
CA GLY A 128 2.37 -0.50 -22.88
C GLY A 128 2.32 -0.86 -24.37
N ASP A 129 2.86 -2.01 -24.78
CA ASP A 129 2.70 -2.53 -26.14
C ASP A 129 1.24 -2.88 -26.42
N TRP A 130 0.58 -3.57 -25.46
CA TRP A 130 -0.84 -3.94 -25.56
C TRP A 130 -1.78 -2.72 -25.62
N VAL A 131 -1.52 -1.66 -24.87
CA VAL A 131 -2.24 -0.38 -24.96
C VAL A 131 -2.16 0.20 -26.35
N ALA A 132 -0.97 0.22 -26.94
CA ALA A 132 -0.78 0.69 -28.31
C ALA A 132 -1.56 -0.15 -29.32
N ASP A 133 -1.56 -1.48 -29.18
CA ASP A 133 -2.30 -2.40 -30.04
C ASP A 133 -3.84 -2.20 -29.96
N ILE A 134 -4.39 -1.98 -28.76
CA ILE A 134 -5.81 -1.71 -28.58
C ILE A 134 -6.19 -0.45 -29.33
N ILE A 135 -5.48 0.63 -29.10
CA ILE A 135 -5.77 1.92 -29.73
C ILE A 135 -5.71 1.80 -31.25
N GLN A 136 -4.70 1.13 -31.81
CA GLN A 136 -4.58 0.93 -33.25
C GLN A 136 -5.74 0.13 -33.85
N LYS A 137 -6.23 -0.90 -33.15
CA LYS A 137 -7.34 -1.74 -33.60
C LYS A 137 -8.69 -1.01 -33.60
N TYR A 138 -8.90 -0.11 -32.65
CA TYR A 138 -10.19 0.55 -32.45
C TYR A 138 -10.52 1.62 -33.52
N ARG A 139 -9.53 2.15 -34.23
CA ARG A 139 -9.72 3.31 -35.14
C ARG A 139 -9.30 3.12 -36.60
N ASP A 140 -9.25 1.95 -37.14
CA ASP A 140 -9.10 1.66 -38.60
C ASP A 140 -8.20 2.66 -39.38
N GLY A 141 -7.06 3.06 -38.78
CA GLY A 141 -6.03 3.82 -39.50
C GLY A 141 -6.24 5.33 -39.64
N HIS A 142 -7.33 5.93 -39.14
CA HIS A 142 -7.58 7.38 -39.15
C HIS A 142 -7.46 7.99 -37.74
N MET A 143 -6.24 7.94 -37.19
CA MET A 143 -5.98 8.35 -35.80
C MET A 143 -5.04 9.56 -35.73
N PRO A 144 -5.24 10.45 -34.73
CA PRO A 144 -4.18 11.32 -34.28
C PRO A 144 -2.96 10.50 -33.86
N LYS A 145 -1.77 11.10 -33.95
CA LYS A 145 -0.55 10.48 -33.41
C LYS A 145 -0.69 10.30 -31.90
N PHE A 146 -0.26 9.16 -31.41
CA PHE A 146 -0.13 8.94 -29.98
C PHE A 146 1.20 8.24 -29.66
N GLN A 147 1.68 8.42 -28.46
CA GLN A 147 2.81 7.67 -27.90
C GLN A 147 2.41 7.09 -26.55
N VAL A 148 3.04 5.97 -26.17
CA VAL A 148 2.82 5.35 -24.88
C VAL A 148 4.10 5.44 -24.06
N VAL A 149 3.97 5.89 -22.81
CA VAL A 149 5.04 5.95 -21.82
C VAL A 149 4.62 5.19 -20.57
N SER A 150 5.41 4.23 -20.13
CA SER A 150 5.27 3.63 -18.81
C SER A 150 5.93 4.53 -17.78
N ASN A 151 5.18 4.97 -16.78
CA ASN A 151 5.68 5.79 -15.67
C ASN A 151 5.20 5.20 -14.33
N PRO A 152 5.76 4.07 -13.90
CA PRO A 152 5.33 3.41 -12.67
C PRO A 152 5.48 4.34 -11.47
N GLU A 153 4.54 4.24 -10.55
CA GLU A 153 4.55 5.00 -9.30
C GLU A 153 5.34 4.27 -8.20
N PHE A 154 5.88 5.04 -7.26
CA PHE A 154 6.55 4.52 -6.06
C PHE A 154 6.03 5.21 -4.80
N LEU A 155 4.76 5.58 -4.82
CA LEU A 155 4.06 6.25 -3.73
C LEU A 155 3.78 5.26 -2.59
N ARG A 156 3.83 5.77 -1.36
CA ARG A 156 3.46 5.01 -0.17
C ARG A 156 2.26 5.68 0.48
N GLU A 157 1.20 4.95 0.68
CA GLU A 157 0.04 5.44 1.44
C GLU A 157 0.49 6.04 2.77
N GLY A 158 -0.10 7.16 3.19
CA GLY A 158 0.32 7.92 4.37
C GLY A 158 1.54 8.84 4.19
N SER A 159 2.22 8.77 3.03
CA SER A 159 3.30 9.70 2.65
C SER A 159 3.35 9.98 1.15
N ALA A 160 2.28 9.69 0.41
CA ALA A 160 2.28 9.73 -1.04
C ALA A 160 2.45 11.14 -1.61
N VAL A 161 1.90 12.16 -0.96
CA VAL A 161 2.14 13.56 -1.33
C VAL A 161 3.62 13.90 -1.20
N ALA A 162 4.25 13.54 -0.09
CA ALA A 162 5.67 13.77 0.11
C ALA A 162 6.54 12.97 -0.86
N ASP A 163 6.18 11.70 -1.11
CA ASP A 163 6.88 10.83 -2.06
C ASP A 163 6.76 11.34 -3.50
N PHE A 164 5.62 11.95 -3.88
CA PHE A 164 5.47 12.57 -5.19
C PHE A 164 6.28 13.86 -5.32
N MET A 165 6.25 14.73 -4.30
CA MET A 165 6.91 16.03 -4.33
C MET A 165 8.44 15.93 -4.12
N HIS A 166 8.91 14.85 -3.50
CA HIS A 166 10.32 14.56 -3.23
C HIS A 166 10.69 13.12 -3.59
N PRO A 167 10.54 12.71 -4.87
CA PRO A 167 10.74 11.33 -5.26
C PRO A 167 12.22 10.94 -5.20
N GLU A 168 12.52 9.75 -4.69
CA GLU A 168 13.88 9.20 -4.73
C GLU A 168 14.34 8.94 -6.19
N ARG A 169 13.40 8.66 -7.07
CA ARG A 169 13.60 8.46 -8.51
C ARG A 169 12.30 8.57 -9.29
N ILE A 170 12.41 8.88 -10.57
CA ILE A 170 11.35 8.81 -11.57
C ILE A 170 11.80 7.82 -12.65
N VAL A 171 10.92 6.90 -13.04
CA VAL A 171 11.19 5.92 -14.10
C VAL A 171 10.25 6.21 -15.26
N LEU A 172 10.81 6.33 -16.46
CA LEU A 172 10.08 6.54 -17.70
C LEU A 172 10.51 5.50 -18.72
N GLY A 173 9.57 4.78 -19.30
CA GLY A 173 9.82 3.78 -20.32
C GLY A 173 9.01 4.05 -21.57
N SER A 174 9.67 4.20 -22.72
CA SER A 174 9.03 4.33 -24.02
C SER A 174 9.92 3.86 -25.15
N ASN A 175 9.30 3.46 -26.26
CA ASN A 175 10.01 3.24 -27.52
C ASN A 175 10.23 4.56 -28.28
N ASP A 176 9.66 5.67 -27.79
CA ASP A 176 9.77 7.02 -28.35
C ASP A 176 10.50 7.94 -27.34
N THR A 177 11.70 8.36 -27.66
CA THR A 177 12.53 9.20 -26.78
C THR A 177 11.92 10.59 -26.58
N GLU A 178 11.30 11.18 -27.62
CA GLU A 178 10.65 12.49 -27.52
C GLU A 178 9.48 12.45 -26.54
N ALA A 179 8.70 11.37 -26.54
CA ALA A 179 7.62 11.17 -25.57
C ALA A 179 8.14 11.11 -24.14
N CYS A 180 9.24 10.37 -23.90
CA CYS A 180 9.90 10.36 -22.59
C CYS A 180 10.36 11.75 -22.16
N ASP A 181 11.00 12.51 -23.05
CA ASP A 181 11.51 13.86 -22.77
C ASP A 181 10.38 14.80 -22.38
N ARG A 182 9.26 14.76 -23.11
CA ARG A 182 8.07 15.57 -22.78
C ARG A 182 7.46 15.20 -21.43
N VAL A 183 7.37 13.92 -21.09
CA VAL A 183 6.90 13.50 -19.75
C VAL A 183 7.90 13.89 -18.67
N ALA A 184 9.22 13.80 -18.94
CA ALA A 184 10.27 14.23 -18.03
C ALA A 184 10.17 15.73 -17.69
N GLU A 185 9.77 16.57 -18.63
CA GLU A 185 9.55 18.01 -18.41
C GLU A 185 8.49 18.27 -17.32
N LEU A 186 7.44 17.45 -17.22
CA LEU A 186 6.42 17.57 -16.16
C LEU A 186 7.02 17.38 -14.75
N TYR A 187 8.04 16.53 -14.65
CA TYR A 187 8.73 16.22 -13.40
C TYR A 187 9.98 17.06 -13.13
N ALA A 188 10.41 17.90 -14.10
CA ALA A 188 11.63 18.70 -13.97
C ALA A 188 11.66 19.59 -12.71
N PRO A 189 10.54 20.20 -12.27
CA PRO A 189 10.53 21.00 -11.03
C PRO A 189 10.94 20.22 -9.77
N LEU A 190 10.76 18.89 -9.75
CA LEU A 190 11.06 18.04 -8.59
C LEU A 190 12.55 17.74 -8.44
N ARG A 191 13.37 17.96 -9.49
CA ARG A 191 14.84 17.79 -9.49
C ARG A 191 15.30 16.41 -9.02
N ALA A 192 14.49 15.37 -9.24
CA ALA A 192 14.80 13.99 -8.88
C ALA A 192 15.63 13.28 -9.96
N PRO A 193 16.39 12.25 -9.62
CA PRO A 193 17.02 11.37 -10.60
C PRO A 193 15.97 10.74 -11.51
N MET A 194 16.18 10.79 -12.83
CA MET A 194 15.29 10.18 -13.81
C MET A 194 16.01 9.02 -14.51
N LEU A 195 15.34 7.87 -14.59
CA LEU A 195 15.79 6.72 -15.37
C LEU A 195 14.88 6.59 -16.58
N VAL A 196 15.45 6.78 -17.77
CA VAL A 196 14.75 6.57 -19.04
C VAL A 196 15.19 5.23 -19.61
N THR A 197 14.22 4.39 -20.00
CA THR A 197 14.45 3.04 -20.53
C THR A 197 13.33 2.64 -21.51
N ASP A 198 13.29 1.38 -21.96
CA ASP A 198 12.16 0.84 -22.71
C ASP A 198 10.94 0.57 -21.81
N ILE A 199 9.77 0.39 -22.43
CA ILE A 199 8.48 0.20 -21.73
C ILE A 199 8.55 -1.00 -20.78
N ARG A 200 8.97 -2.17 -21.28
CA ARG A 200 8.94 -3.43 -20.50
C ARG A 200 9.90 -3.39 -19.32
N THR A 201 11.06 -2.75 -19.49
CA THR A 201 12.02 -2.56 -18.39
C THR A 201 11.44 -1.64 -17.32
N ALA A 202 10.76 -0.55 -17.70
CA ALA A 202 10.10 0.33 -16.72
C ALA A 202 9.01 -0.39 -15.92
N GLU A 203 8.16 -1.17 -16.57
CA GLU A 203 7.14 -2.00 -15.93
C GLU A 203 7.77 -3.03 -14.97
N MET A 204 8.83 -3.74 -15.41
CA MET A 204 9.54 -4.72 -14.59
C MET A 204 10.19 -4.08 -13.35
N ILE A 205 10.73 -2.87 -13.45
CA ILE A 205 11.36 -2.15 -12.32
C ILE A 205 10.35 -1.99 -11.17
N LYS A 206 9.08 -1.71 -11.46
CA LYS A 206 8.05 -1.59 -10.42
C LYS A 206 7.84 -2.90 -9.68
N TYR A 207 7.59 -3.99 -10.41
CA TYR A 207 7.39 -5.31 -9.83
C TYR A 207 8.60 -5.80 -9.03
N ALA A 208 9.79 -5.69 -9.62
CA ALA A 208 11.03 -6.11 -8.97
C ALA A 208 11.29 -5.31 -7.68
N SER A 209 11.02 -4.00 -7.70
CA SER A 209 11.17 -3.15 -6.51
C SER A 209 10.24 -3.59 -5.37
N ASN A 210 8.95 -3.77 -5.65
CA ASN A 210 7.98 -4.18 -4.64
C ASN A 210 8.23 -5.60 -4.14
N ALA A 211 8.60 -6.53 -5.03
CA ALA A 211 8.97 -7.89 -4.65
C ALA A 211 10.22 -7.92 -3.76
N PHE A 212 11.22 -7.11 -4.04
CA PHE A 212 12.42 -7.03 -3.22
C PHE A 212 12.15 -6.43 -1.84
N LEU A 213 11.31 -5.40 -1.74
CA LEU A 213 10.91 -4.83 -0.45
C LEU A 213 10.13 -5.85 0.39
N ALA A 214 9.20 -6.59 -0.21
CA ALA A 214 8.50 -7.69 0.46
C ALA A 214 9.45 -8.80 0.89
N THR A 215 10.46 -9.12 0.06
CA THR A 215 11.53 -10.09 0.38
C THR A 215 12.30 -9.67 1.62
N LYS A 216 12.70 -8.39 1.75
CA LYS A 216 13.41 -7.89 2.93
C LYS A 216 12.60 -8.08 4.21
N ILE A 217 11.29 -7.83 4.18
CA ILE A 217 10.42 -8.01 5.34
C ILE A 217 10.23 -9.49 5.66
N SER A 218 9.98 -10.34 4.66
CA SER A 218 9.86 -11.78 4.88
C SER A 218 11.17 -12.37 5.40
N PHE A 219 12.32 -11.95 4.86
CA PHE A 219 13.63 -12.36 5.31
C PHE A 219 13.87 -12.01 6.79
N ILE A 220 13.64 -10.76 7.21
CA ILE A 220 13.86 -10.39 8.60
C ILE A 220 12.86 -11.06 9.55
N ASN A 221 11.65 -11.39 9.09
CA ASN A 221 10.69 -12.17 9.85
C ASN A 221 11.15 -13.63 10.04
N GLU A 222 11.74 -14.24 9.02
CA GLU A 222 12.36 -15.57 9.16
C GLU A 222 13.54 -15.53 10.13
N ILE A 223 14.41 -14.53 10.04
CA ILE A 223 15.50 -14.30 10.97
C ILE A 223 14.98 -14.08 12.40
N ALA A 224 13.88 -13.34 12.56
CA ALA A 224 13.24 -13.15 13.87
C ALA A 224 12.83 -14.49 14.50
N ASN A 225 12.26 -15.39 13.72
CA ASN A 225 11.88 -16.72 14.19
C ASN A 225 13.10 -17.57 14.61
N ILE A 226 14.22 -17.42 13.91
CA ILE A 226 15.49 -18.07 14.27
C ILE A 226 16.04 -17.44 15.57
N CYS A 227 16.02 -16.11 15.68
CA CYS A 227 16.45 -15.39 16.89
C CYS A 227 15.71 -15.87 18.14
N GLU A 228 14.40 -16.07 18.04
CA GLU A 228 13.60 -16.63 19.13
C GLU A 228 14.13 -18.01 19.58
N SER A 229 14.47 -18.85 18.61
CA SER A 229 14.91 -20.21 18.90
C SER A 229 16.31 -20.29 19.52
N VAL A 230 17.19 -19.33 19.20
CA VAL A 230 18.59 -19.32 19.67
C VAL A 230 18.87 -18.31 20.78
N GLY A 231 17.85 -17.55 21.21
CA GLY A 231 17.97 -16.53 22.26
C GLY A 231 18.62 -15.22 21.80
N ALA A 232 18.64 -14.94 20.49
CA ALA A 232 19.16 -13.68 19.92
C ALA A 232 18.08 -12.59 19.89
N ASN A 233 18.50 -11.33 19.61
CA ASN A 233 17.63 -10.18 19.46
C ASN A 233 17.61 -9.72 18.00
N VAL A 234 16.46 -9.83 17.33
CA VAL A 234 16.33 -9.46 15.90
C VAL A 234 16.53 -7.96 15.64
N ILE A 235 16.24 -7.10 16.62
CA ILE A 235 16.44 -5.65 16.47
C ILE A 235 17.92 -5.35 16.31
N ASP A 236 18.78 -5.96 17.13
CA ASP A 236 20.22 -5.79 17.03
C ASP A 236 20.79 -6.46 15.77
N VAL A 237 20.25 -7.64 15.40
CA VAL A 237 20.63 -8.29 14.13
C VAL A 237 20.29 -7.39 12.94
N ALA A 238 19.07 -6.86 12.85
CA ALA A 238 18.64 -5.95 11.80
C ALA A 238 19.47 -4.66 11.77
N ARG A 239 19.78 -4.11 12.95
CA ARG A 239 20.65 -2.94 13.08
C ARG A 239 22.07 -3.24 12.58
N GLY A 240 22.66 -4.34 13.04
CA GLY A 240 24.01 -4.76 12.63
C GLY A 240 24.11 -5.00 11.13
N MET A 241 23.17 -5.71 10.54
CA MET A 241 23.08 -5.90 9.09
C MET A 241 22.92 -4.58 8.33
N GLY A 242 22.02 -3.71 8.83
CA GLY A 242 21.67 -2.43 8.19
C GLY A 242 22.82 -1.42 8.15
N LEU A 243 23.89 -1.56 8.95
CA LEU A 243 25.10 -0.75 8.91
C LEU A 243 25.94 -1.04 7.66
N ASP A 244 25.79 -2.20 7.03
CA ASP A 244 26.42 -2.47 5.73
C ASP A 244 25.63 -1.75 4.63
N ASN A 245 26.30 -0.82 3.91
CA ASN A 245 25.67 -0.04 2.84
C ASN A 245 25.13 -0.89 1.68
N ARG A 246 25.66 -2.11 1.49
CA ARG A 246 25.15 -3.05 0.49
C ARG A 246 23.77 -3.61 0.85
N ILE A 247 23.42 -3.60 2.12
CA ILE A 247 22.14 -4.09 2.67
C ILE A 247 21.18 -2.93 2.96
N GLY A 248 21.66 -1.94 3.71
CA GLY A 248 20.86 -0.79 4.17
C GLY A 248 19.82 -1.16 5.23
N SER A 249 19.46 -0.22 6.09
CA SER A 249 18.59 -0.44 7.26
C SER A 249 17.08 -0.47 6.93
N LYS A 250 16.67 0.11 5.80
CA LYS A 250 15.24 0.22 5.46
C LYS A 250 14.62 -1.18 5.19
N PHE A 251 13.39 -1.40 5.64
CA PHE A 251 12.61 -2.63 5.46
C PHE A 251 13.18 -3.88 6.18
N LEU A 252 13.92 -3.68 7.28
CA LEU A 252 14.42 -4.75 8.14
C LEU A 252 13.74 -4.77 9.53
N ASN A 253 12.54 -4.22 9.66
CA ASN A 253 11.75 -4.30 10.90
C ASN A 253 10.94 -5.59 10.91
N ALA A 254 11.26 -6.49 11.85
CA ALA A 254 10.48 -7.70 12.05
C ALA A 254 9.12 -7.38 12.67
N GLY A 255 8.09 -8.15 12.30
CA GLY A 255 6.74 -7.96 12.79
C GLY A 255 5.80 -9.09 12.40
N ILE A 256 4.50 -8.80 12.37
CA ILE A 256 3.43 -9.78 12.09
C ILE A 256 3.22 -10.07 10.59
N GLY A 257 4.04 -9.52 9.72
CA GLY A 257 3.94 -9.65 8.27
C GLY A 257 3.62 -8.34 7.57
N TRP A 258 3.60 -8.40 6.24
CA TRP A 258 3.25 -7.30 5.35
C TRP A 258 1.88 -7.51 4.70
N GLY A 259 1.23 -6.40 4.32
CA GLY A 259 -0.07 -6.35 3.68
C GLY A 259 -0.20 -5.11 2.80
N GLY A 260 -1.39 -4.58 2.69
CA GLY A 260 -1.72 -3.41 1.87
C GLY A 260 -2.06 -3.76 0.43
N SER A 261 -2.36 -2.73 -0.35
CA SER A 261 -2.82 -2.85 -1.74
C SER A 261 -1.75 -3.24 -2.74
N CYS A 262 -0.45 -3.06 -2.41
CA CYS A 262 0.63 -3.19 -3.38
C CYS A 262 1.40 -4.52 -3.26
N PHE A 263 2.06 -4.78 -2.13
CA PHE A 263 2.95 -5.95 -2.01
C PHE A 263 2.26 -7.28 -2.30
N PRO A 264 1.08 -7.60 -1.70
CA PRO A 264 0.43 -8.88 -1.97
C PRO A 264 0.09 -9.08 -3.43
N LYS A 265 -0.44 -8.03 -4.06
CA LYS A 265 -0.83 -8.03 -5.46
C LYS A 265 0.39 -8.19 -6.38
N ASP A 266 1.41 -7.36 -6.18
CA ASP A 266 2.54 -7.27 -7.11
C ASP A 266 3.47 -8.47 -7.02
N VAL A 267 3.67 -9.04 -5.81
CA VAL A 267 4.48 -10.26 -5.65
C VAL A 267 3.77 -11.46 -6.28
N LYS A 268 2.44 -11.60 -6.10
CA LYS A 268 1.64 -12.66 -6.73
C LYS A 268 1.64 -12.52 -8.26
N ALA A 269 1.43 -11.28 -8.77
CA ALA A 269 1.45 -11.03 -10.20
C ALA A 269 2.81 -11.34 -10.83
N LEU A 270 3.92 -10.92 -10.19
CA LEU A 270 5.26 -11.25 -10.68
C LEU A 270 5.53 -12.76 -10.66
N ALA A 271 5.05 -13.47 -9.63
CA ALA A 271 5.16 -14.92 -9.57
C ALA A 271 4.35 -15.61 -10.69
N HIS A 272 3.13 -15.11 -10.97
CA HIS A 272 2.29 -15.59 -12.06
C HIS A 272 2.95 -15.37 -13.42
N ILE A 273 3.43 -14.16 -13.70
CA ILE A 273 4.18 -13.82 -14.93
C ILE A 273 5.38 -14.76 -15.11
N ALA A 274 6.15 -15.04 -14.06
CA ALA A 274 7.29 -15.94 -14.15
C ALA A 274 6.88 -17.35 -14.60
N VAL A 275 5.78 -17.89 -14.07
CA VAL A 275 5.25 -19.22 -14.45
C VAL A 275 4.76 -19.21 -15.90
N GLU A 276 4.02 -18.18 -16.31
CA GLU A 276 3.52 -18.02 -17.68
C GLU A 276 4.65 -18.04 -18.72
N TYR A 277 5.77 -17.40 -18.40
CA TYR A 277 6.99 -17.40 -19.24
C TYR A 277 7.94 -18.58 -18.96
N GLY A 278 7.48 -19.63 -18.29
CA GLY A 278 8.23 -20.87 -18.08
C GLY A 278 9.35 -20.80 -17.03
N THR A 279 9.37 -19.77 -16.20
CA THR A 279 10.33 -19.60 -15.10
C THR A 279 9.69 -19.97 -13.77
N GLN A 280 10.43 -20.68 -12.89
CA GLN A 280 9.94 -21.02 -11.56
C GLN A 280 10.27 -19.91 -10.56
N PRO A 281 9.29 -19.24 -9.93
CA PRO A 281 9.52 -18.13 -9.01
C PRO A 281 9.77 -18.61 -7.55
N GLN A 282 10.80 -19.43 -7.34
CA GLN A 282 11.05 -20.09 -6.05
C GLN A 282 11.18 -19.08 -4.89
N LEU A 283 11.95 -18.01 -5.09
CA LEU A 283 12.13 -16.98 -4.06
C LEU A 283 10.82 -16.26 -3.74
N LEU A 284 10.05 -15.87 -4.77
CA LEU A 284 8.78 -15.16 -4.58
C LEU A 284 7.77 -16.01 -3.84
N GLN A 285 7.71 -17.31 -4.16
CA GLN A 285 6.84 -18.25 -3.46
C GLN A 285 7.24 -18.37 -1.98
N ALA A 286 8.52 -18.53 -1.69
CA ALA A 286 9.02 -18.57 -0.31
C ALA A 286 8.68 -17.28 0.46
N VAL A 287 8.80 -16.11 -0.17
CA VAL A 287 8.45 -14.81 0.42
C VAL A 287 6.95 -14.74 0.80
N ILE A 288 6.07 -15.24 -0.04
CA ILE A 288 4.62 -15.32 0.22
C ILE A 288 4.34 -16.29 1.38
N ASP A 289 4.93 -17.48 1.36
CA ASP A 289 4.70 -18.53 2.35
C ASP A 289 5.19 -18.10 3.75
N ILE A 290 6.36 -17.46 3.83
CA ILE A 290 6.88 -16.89 5.07
C ILE A 290 5.92 -15.86 5.64
N ASN A 291 5.40 -14.96 4.78
CA ASN A 291 4.46 -13.92 5.22
C ASN A 291 3.15 -14.49 5.77
N GLN A 292 2.60 -15.52 5.12
CA GLN A 292 1.40 -16.20 5.60
C GLN A 292 1.66 -16.94 6.92
N THR A 293 2.80 -17.62 7.03
CA THR A 293 3.20 -18.35 8.24
C THR A 293 3.39 -17.41 9.42
N GLN A 294 3.92 -16.20 9.17
CA GLN A 294 4.16 -15.21 10.21
C GLN A 294 2.88 -14.80 10.95
N ARG A 295 1.76 -14.65 10.23
CA ARG A 295 0.44 -14.34 10.83
C ARG A 295 -0.04 -15.46 11.76
N ARG A 296 0.14 -16.73 11.37
CA ARG A 296 -0.23 -17.90 12.17
C ARG A 296 0.62 -18.00 13.44
N ARG A 297 1.93 -17.69 13.37
CA ARG A 297 2.82 -17.67 14.52
C ARG A 297 2.38 -16.71 15.61
N VAL A 298 1.77 -15.58 15.28
CA VAL A 298 1.18 -14.66 16.27
C VAL A 298 0.08 -15.37 17.07
N VAL A 299 -0.81 -16.08 16.37
CA VAL A 299 -1.90 -16.85 17.02
C VAL A 299 -1.34 -17.96 17.90
N GLU A 300 -0.31 -18.68 17.43
CA GLU A 300 0.36 -19.71 18.22
C GLU A 300 1.03 -19.15 19.49
N LYS A 301 1.62 -17.95 19.41
CA LYS A 301 2.20 -17.27 20.58
C LYS A 301 1.12 -16.91 21.60
N LEU A 302 0.01 -16.31 21.16
CA LEU A 302 -1.13 -16.02 22.03
C LEU A 302 -1.70 -17.27 22.66
N ASN A 303 -1.86 -18.35 21.87
CA ASN A 303 -2.36 -19.63 22.38
C ASN A 303 -1.45 -20.22 23.49
N ARG A 304 -0.14 -20.16 23.31
CA ARG A 304 0.82 -20.59 24.34
C ARG A 304 0.78 -19.71 25.57
N MET A 305 0.74 -18.38 25.39
CA MET A 305 0.70 -17.40 26.47
C MET A 305 -0.55 -17.53 27.34
N LEU A 306 -1.70 -17.87 26.74
CA LEU A 306 -2.99 -17.95 27.42
C LEU A 306 -3.43 -19.38 27.80
N ASN A 307 -2.64 -20.42 27.50
CA ASN A 307 -3.00 -21.84 27.67
C ASN A 307 -4.35 -22.19 27.01
N GLY A 308 -4.57 -21.76 25.78
CA GLY A 308 -5.80 -21.92 25.03
C GLY A 308 -6.41 -20.56 24.68
N LEU A 309 -7.25 -20.52 23.65
CA LEU A 309 -7.84 -19.29 23.12
C LEU A 309 -9.37 -19.22 23.32
N GLU A 310 -10.05 -20.37 23.46
CA GLU A 310 -11.50 -20.43 23.61
C GLU A 310 -11.98 -19.63 24.82
N GLY A 311 -12.85 -18.64 24.59
CA GLY A 311 -13.42 -17.77 25.59
C GLY A 311 -12.45 -16.71 26.18
N LYS A 312 -11.20 -16.63 25.69
CA LYS A 312 -10.26 -15.59 26.10
C LYS A 312 -10.59 -14.25 25.44
N GLU A 313 -10.51 -13.17 26.22
CA GLU A 313 -10.70 -11.80 25.73
C GLU A 313 -9.34 -11.23 25.30
N ILE A 314 -9.22 -10.91 24.01
CA ILE A 314 -7.98 -10.38 23.42
C ILE A 314 -8.24 -8.99 22.85
N GLY A 315 -7.50 -8.01 23.39
CA GLY A 315 -7.47 -6.66 22.86
C GLY A 315 -6.49 -6.54 21.70
N ILE A 316 -6.89 -5.85 20.62
CA ILE A 316 -6.03 -5.63 19.43
C ILE A 316 -5.97 -4.15 19.11
N LEU A 317 -4.76 -3.60 19.09
CA LEU A 317 -4.47 -2.22 18.71
C LEU A 317 -3.83 -2.18 17.32
N GLY A 318 -4.48 -1.44 16.43
CA GLY A 318 -4.09 -1.31 15.03
C GLY A 318 -4.75 -2.36 14.12
N LEU A 319 -5.45 -1.90 13.10
CA LEU A 319 -6.18 -2.72 12.14
C LEU A 319 -5.73 -2.46 10.70
N ALA A 320 -5.33 -1.22 10.38
CA ALA A 320 -4.68 -0.89 9.12
C ALA A 320 -3.38 -1.67 8.95
N PHE A 321 -2.96 -1.93 7.71
CA PHE A 321 -1.75 -2.72 7.45
C PHE A 321 -0.45 -2.02 7.90
N LYS A 322 -0.49 -0.71 8.06
CA LYS A 322 0.58 0.15 8.62
C LYS A 322 -0.03 1.45 9.18
N PRO A 323 0.73 2.28 9.94
CA PRO A 323 0.25 3.59 10.37
C PRO A 323 0.05 4.58 9.22
N ASP A 324 -0.66 5.67 9.52
CA ASP A 324 -0.94 6.82 8.65
C ASP A 324 -1.79 6.49 7.39
N THR A 325 -2.62 5.44 7.47
CA THR A 325 -3.61 5.06 6.44
C THR A 325 -4.80 4.35 7.08
N ASP A 326 -5.95 4.39 6.41
CA ASP A 326 -7.15 3.61 6.75
C ASP A 326 -7.23 2.27 5.99
N ASP A 327 -6.22 1.93 5.18
CA ASP A 327 -6.23 0.75 4.31
C ASP A 327 -6.05 -0.56 5.10
N MET A 328 -7.08 -1.42 5.03
CA MET A 328 -7.10 -2.75 5.63
C MET A 328 -6.96 -3.88 4.62
N ARG A 329 -6.71 -3.59 3.35
CA ARG A 329 -6.56 -4.64 2.32
C ARG A 329 -5.37 -5.54 2.65
N GLU A 330 -5.61 -6.85 2.68
CA GLU A 330 -4.58 -7.85 3.03
C GLU A 330 -3.86 -7.55 4.38
N SER A 331 -4.51 -6.81 5.29
CA SER A 331 -3.94 -6.47 6.59
C SER A 331 -3.66 -7.74 7.41
N PRO A 332 -2.43 -7.91 7.93
CA PRO A 332 -2.10 -9.02 8.84
C PRO A 332 -3.00 -9.06 10.08
N ALA A 333 -3.41 -7.89 10.60
CA ALA A 333 -4.32 -7.81 11.74
C ALA A 333 -5.68 -8.46 11.44
N ALA A 334 -6.25 -8.20 10.24
CA ALA A 334 -7.52 -8.78 9.85
C ALA A 334 -7.48 -10.31 9.76
N ASP A 335 -6.38 -10.89 9.25
CA ASP A 335 -6.22 -12.35 9.19
C ASP A 335 -6.02 -12.95 10.58
N ILE A 336 -5.21 -12.31 11.42
CA ILE A 336 -4.99 -12.75 12.82
C ILE A 336 -6.33 -12.74 13.57
N ILE A 337 -7.14 -11.69 13.41
CA ILE A 337 -8.47 -11.61 14.02
C ILE A 337 -9.35 -12.77 13.55
N ARG A 338 -9.39 -13.08 12.25
CA ARG A 338 -10.16 -14.23 11.73
C ARG A 338 -9.69 -15.55 12.33
N TYR A 339 -8.36 -15.77 12.45
CA TYR A 339 -7.84 -16.98 13.08
C TYR A 339 -8.24 -17.06 14.56
N LEU A 340 -8.11 -15.98 15.33
CA LEU A 340 -8.49 -15.94 16.74
C LEU A 340 -9.99 -16.15 16.94
N THR A 341 -10.83 -15.55 16.09
CA THR A 341 -12.29 -15.75 16.13
C THR A 341 -12.67 -17.20 15.82
N ASN A 342 -12.00 -17.84 14.85
CA ASN A 342 -12.21 -19.27 14.57
C ASN A 342 -11.85 -20.17 15.76
N GLU A 343 -10.89 -19.77 16.59
CA GLU A 343 -10.53 -20.43 17.83
C GLU A 343 -11.43 -20.00 19.03
N LYS A 344 -12.54 -19.28 18.72
CA LYS A 344 -13.55 -18.80 19.67
C LYS A 344 -13.01 -17.81 20.74
N ALA A 345 -11.96 -17.07 20.44
CA ALA A 345 -11.55 -15.93 21.25
C ALA A 345 -12.54 -14.78 21.08
N ILE A 346 -12.69 -13.97 22.12
CA ILE A 346 -13.50 -12.73 22.11
C ILE A 346 -12.55 -11.59 21.79
N ILE A 347 -12.80 -10.88 20.68
CA ILE A 347 -11.90 -9.85 20.18
C ILE A 347 -12.50 -8.46 20.42
N ARG A 348 -11.69 -7.58 21.03
CA ARG A 348 -11.92 -6.14 21.10
C ARG A 348 -10.84 -5.44 20.28
N ALA A 349 -11.20 -4.48 19.42
CA ALA A 349 -10.25 -3.87 18.52
C ALA A 349 -10.46 -2.37 18.36
N TYR A 350 -9.36 -1.65 18.13
CA TYR A 350 -9.35 -0.22 17.85
C TYR A 350 -8.23 0.13 16.87
N ASP A 351 -8.54 1.08 16.00
CA ASP A 351 -7.59 1.73 15.10
C ASP A 351 -7.94 3.22 14.99
N PRO A 352 -6.99 4.14 14.95
CA PRO A 352 -7.29 5.58 14.84
C PRO A 352 -8.05 5.98 13.59
N GLU A 353 -7.79 5.34 12.43
CA GLU A 353 -8.33 5.75 11.12
C GLU A 353 -9.17 4.65 10.44
N ALA A 354 -8.88 3.38 10.68
CA ALA A 354 -9.45 2.28 9.89
C ALA A 354 -10.79 1.74 10.41
N MET A 355 -11.45 2.37 11.40
CA MET A 355 -12.66 1.83 12.04
C MET A 355 -13.83 1.65 11.08
N GLU A 356 -14.01 2.57 10.12
CA GLU A 356 -15.09 2.45 9.12
C GLU A 356 -14.82 1.31 8.11
N GLN A 357 -13.57 1.03 7.80
CA GLN A 357 -13.19 -0.11 6.97
C GLN A 357 -13.32 -1.42 7.77
N ALA A 358 -12.95 -1.39 9.05
CA ALA A 358 -13.06 -2.53 9.96
C ALA A 358 -14.49 -3.07 10.05
N LYS A 359 -15.49 -2.19 10.13
CA LYS A 359 -16.93 -2.55 10.14
C LYS A 359 -17.35 -3.37 8.91
N LYS A 360 -16.67 -3.15 7.77
CA LYS A 360 -17.00 -3.82 6.50
C LYS A 360 -16.27 -5.15 6.32
N ILE A 361 -15.06 -5.28 6.91
CA ILE A 361 -14.10 -6.36 6.61
C ILE A 361 -14.05 -7.41 7.70
N LEU A 362 -14.16 -7.00 8.98
CA LEU A 362 -14.00 -7.90 10.12
C LEU A 362 -15.27 -8.73 10.39
N PRO A 363 -15.12 -9.90 11.03
CA PRO A 363 -16.25 -10.67 11.54
C PRO A 363 -17.15 -9.83 12.43
N LYS A 364 -18.47 -10.04 12.35
CA LYS A 364 -19.48 -9.22 13.08
C LYS A 364 -19.40 -9.36 14.59
N GLU A 365 -18.85 -10.43 15.09
CA GLU A 365 -18.61 -10.71 16.50
C GLU A 365 -17.46 -9.92 17.13
N VAL A 366 -16.63 -9.26 16.32
CA VAL A 366 -15.55 -8.39 16.80
C VAL A 366 -16.15 -7.12 17.40
N ILE A 367 -15.76 -6.82 18.63
CA ILE A 367 -16.19 -5.61 19.34
C ILE A 367 -15.27 -4.47 18.97
N LEU A 368 -15.77 -3.53 18.20
CA LEU A 368 -15.03 -2.31 17.84
C LEU A 368 -15.17 -1.27 18.95
N CYS A 369 -14.05 -0.75 19.43
CA CYS A 369 -13.94 0.18 20.55
C CYS A 369 -13.63 1.60 20.07
N ASP A 370 -13.96 2.62 20.89
CA ASP A 370 -13.76 4.03 20.55
C ASP A 370 -12.38 4.56 20.94
N ASN A 371 -11.64 3.82 21.76
CA ASN A 371 -10.31 4.22 22.23
C ASN A 371 -9.49 3.00 22.71
N PRO A 372 -8.14 3.14 22.84
CA PRO A 372 -7.26 2.05 23.23
C PRO A 372 -7.56 1.44 24.61
N TYR A 373 -8.09 2.21 25.55
CA TYR A 373 -8.33 1.73 26.91
C TYR A 373 -9.57 0.85 27.00
N GLN A 374 -10.60 1.09 26.18
CA GLN A 374 -11.76 0.18 26.09
C GLN A 374 -11.36 -1.19 25.53
N VAL A 375 -10.34 -1.23 24.67
CA VAL A 375 -9.81 -2.49 24.08
C VAL A 375 -9.30 -3.43 25.16
N VAL A 376 -8.67 -2.89 26.19
CA VAL A 376 -8.00 -3.67 27.24
C VAL A 376 -8.86 -3.94 28.48
N GLU A 377 -10.09 -3.43 28.56
CA GLU A 377 -10.99 -3.68 29.68
C GLU A 377 -11.30 -5.18 29.82
N ASN A 378 -10.89 -5.78 30.93
CA ASN A 378 -10.98 -7.21 31.24
C ASN A 378 -10.26 -8.14 30.24
N ALA A 379 -9.36 -7.62 29.42
CA ALA A 379 -8.61 -8.43 28.46
C ALA A 379 -7.63 -9.40 29.15
N ASP A 380 -7.50 -10.59 28.59
CA ASP A 380 -6.52 -11.61 29.01
C ASP A 380 -5.16 -11.40 28.29
N ALA A 381 -5.18 -10.75 27.11
CA ALA A 381 -3.97 -10.33 26.41
C ALA A 381 -4.23 -9.05 25.57
N LEU A 382 -3.16 -8.30 25.34
CA LEU A 382 -3.10 -7.18 24.42
C LEU A 382 -2.15 -7.51 23.25
N LEU A 383 -2.64 -7.43 22.01
CA LEU A 383 -1.84 -7.53 20.79
C LEU A 383 -1.67 -6.13 20.17
N LEU A 384 -0.43 -5.71 19.94
CA LEU A 384 -0.14 -4.60 19.05
C LEU A 384 0.07 -5.12 17.62
N ALA A 385 -0.80 -4.73 16.71
CA ALA A 385 -0.74 -5.17 15.30
C ALA A 385 -0.26 -4.07 14.33
N THR A 386 -0.50 -2.80 14.66
CA THR A 386 -0.01 -1.67 13.86
C THR A 386 0.57 -0.59 14.75
N GLU A 387 1.76 -0.11 14.40
CA GLU A 387 2.58 0.77 15.22
C GLU A 387 2.21 2.26 15.10
N TRP A 388 0.94 2.61 15.32
CA TRP A 388 0.47 3.99 15.34
C TRP A 388 1.22 4.84 16.38
N ASN A 389 1.45 6.10 16.05
CA ASN A 389 2.18 7.00 16.94
C ASN A 389 1.45 7.22 18.28
N GLU A 390 0.11 7.20 18.26
CA GLU A 390 -0.74 7.25 19.45
C GLU A 390 -0.38 6.14 20.45
N PHE A 391 -0.08 4.94 19.98
CA PHE A 391 0.18 3.79 20.85
C PHE A 391 1.55 3.84 21.56
N LYS A 392 2.46 4.72 21.14
CA LYS A 392 3.75 4.92 21.82
C LYS A 392 3.61 5.54 23.21
N GLN A 393 2.55 6.33 23.42
CA GLN A 393 2.37 7.15 24.62
C GLN A 393 1.24 6.67 25.53
N LEU A 394 0.84 5.39 25.44
CA LEU A 394 -0.20 4.82 26.28
C LEU A 394 0.22 4.81 27.76
N ASP A 395 -0.75 5.04 28.64
CA ASP A 395 -0.57 4.89 30.09
C ASP A 395 -0.65 3.39 30.48
N PHE A 396 0.52 2.75 30.53
CA PHE A 396 0.62 1.34 30.87
C PHE A 396 0.22 1.00 32.31
N LYS A 397 0.24 1.97 33.24
CA LYS A 397 -0.31 1.72 34.59
C LYS A 397 -1.83 1.57 34.51
N LYS A 398 -2.49 2.46 33.77
CA LYS A 398 -3.93 2.37 33.52
C LYS A 398 -4.29 1.08 32.76
N ILE A 399 -3.51 0.70 31.74
CA ILE A 399 -3.69 -0.58 31.02
C ILE A 399 -3.57 -1.76 31.99
N HIS A 400 -2.54 -1.75 32.85
CA HIS A 400 -2.35 -2.79 33.85
C HIS A 400 -3.57 -2.93 34.76
N ASP A 401 -4.15 -1.84 35.23
CA ASP A 401 -5.32 -1.86 36.11
C ASP A 401 -6.60 -2.36 35.42
N LEU A 402 -6.74 -2.10 34.12
CA LEU A 402 -7.91 -2.48 33.32
C LEU A 402 -7.90 -3.94 32.85
N MET A 403 -6.72 -4.51 32.57
CA MET A 403 -6.60 -5.89 32.08
C MET A 403 -6.86 -6.91 33.19
N ARG A 404 -7.44 -8.07 32.83
CA ARG A 404 -7.62 -9.23 33.72
C ARG A 404 -6.28 -9.94 33.92
N GLU A 405 -5.59 -10.30 32.83
CA GLU A 405 -4.24 -10.86 32.85
C GLU A 405 -3.27 -9.88 32.17
N LYS A 406 -2.02 -9.84 32.62
CA LYS A 406 -1.05 -8.80 32.23
C LYS A 406 -0.15 -9.26 31.08
N ASN A 407 -0.77 -9.82 30.01
CA ASN A 407 -0.08 -10.38 28.86
C ASN A 407 -0.05 -9.37 27.70
N ILE A 408 1.14 -9.09 27.18
CA ILE A 408 1.33 -8.25 26.00
C ILE A 408 2.10 -9.01 24.93
N LEU A 409 1.52 -9.10 23.73
CA LEU A 409 2.22 -9.49 22.51
C LEU A 409 2.42 -8.26 21.63
N ASP A 410 3.67 -7.81 21.56
CA ASP A 410 4.03 -6.66 20.71
C ASP A 410 4.44 -7.15 19.32
N GLY A 411 3.50 -7.10 18.38
CA GLY A 411 3.69 -7.54 17.00
C GLY A 411 4.57 -6.62 16.16
N ARG A 412 5.00 -5.49 16.71
CA ARG A 412 5.80 -4.47 16.01
C ARG A 412 7.07 -4.05 16.74
N ASN A 413 7.31 -4.62 17.92
CA ASN A 413 8.44 -4.26 18.79
C ASN A 413 8.51 -2.74 19.05
N LEU A 414 7.33 -2.14 19.31
CA LEU A 414 7.17 -0.71 19.51
C LEU A 414 7.56 -0.27 20.93
N TRP A 415 7.25 -1.13 21.90
CA TRP A 415 7.37 -0.81 23.31
C TRP A 415 8.65 -1.36 23.91
N ASP A 416 9.12 -0.71 24.99
CA ASP A 416 10.29 -1.15 25.75
C ASP A 416 9.93 -2.36 26.63
N PRO A 417 10.50 -3.54 26.36
CA PRO A 417 10.19 -4.76 27.08
C PRO A 417 10.64 -4.71 28.55
N GLU A 418 11.75 -4.02 28.88
CA GLU A 418 12.25 -3.93 30.25
C GLU A 418 11.30 -3.10 31.11
N ARG A 419 10.89 -1.95 30.61
CA ARG A 419 9.89 -1.09 31.27
C ARG A 419 8.56 -1.79 31.50
N LEU A 420 8.06 -2.55 30.51
CA LEU A 420 6.79 -3.27 30.67
C LEU A 420 6.91 -4.43 31.67
N SER A 421 8.04 -5.13 31.69
CA SER A 421 8.32 -6.17 32.70
C SER A 421 8.39 -5.59 34.11
N GLU A 422 9.00 -4.40 34.29
CA GLU A 422 9.02 -3.70 35.60
C GLU A 422 7.62 -3.28 36.06
N LEU A 423 6.69 -3.04 35.15
CA LEU A 423 5.28 -2.75 35.44
C LEU A 423 4.46 -4.02 35.70
N GLY A 424 5.07 -5.21 35.63
CA GLY A 424 4.41 -6.48 35.93
C GLY A 424 3.73 -7.15 34.73
N PHE A 425 4.01 -6.72 33.50
CA PHE A 425 3.51 -7.40 32.31
C PHE A 425 4.38 -8.59 31.92
N THR A 426 3.75 -9.65 31.45
CA THR A 426 4.39 -10.68 30.64
C THR A 426 4.48 -10.16 29.22
N TYR A 427 5.68 -9.80 28.77
CA TYR A 427 5.88 -9.20 27.44
C TYR A 427 6.50 -10.22 26.50
N VAL A 428 5.93 -10.32 25.29
CA VAL A 428 6.48 -11.11 24.18
C VAL A 428 6.53 -10.21 22.92
N GLY A 429 7.72 -10.09 22.35
CA GLY A 429 7.92 -9.39 21.06
C GLY A 429 8.12 -10.38 19.91
N VAL A 430 8.35 -9.84 18.71
CA VAL A 430 8.71 -10.63 17.52
C VAL A 430 10.23 -10.68 17.40
N GLY A 431 10.81 -11.88 17.49
CA GLY A 431 12.26 -12.07 17.36
C GLY A 431 13.09 -11.65 18.57
N LEU A 432 12.46 -11.54 19.74
CA LEU A 432 13.14 -11.20 21.00
C LEU A 432 13.33 -12.46 21.85
N GLY A 433 14.37 -13.22 21.57
CA GLY A 433 14.59 -14.54 22.18
C GLY A 433 14.72 -14.56 23.72
N LYS A 434 14.99 -13.42 24.35
CA LYS A 434 15.03 -13.29 25.81
C LYS A 434 13.64 -13.22 26.45
N TYR A 435 12.60 -12.90 25.69
CA TYR A 435 11.24 -12.60 26.14
C TYR A 435 10.21 -13.56 25.49
N ILE A 436 10.53 -14.86 25.45
CA ILE A 436 9.63 -15.91 24.93
C ILE A 436 9.03 -16.68 26.08
#